data_47e3c59b8a9c97d510b09bd10830ea4c
#
_entry.id   47e3c59b8a9c97d510b09bd10830ea4c
#
_cell.length_a   1.000
_cell.length_b   1.000
_cell.length_c   1.000
_cell.angle_alpha   90.00
_cell.angle_beta   90.00
_cell.angle_gamma   90.00
#
_symmetry.space_group_name_H-M   'P 1'
#
loop_
_entity.id
_entity.type
_entity.pdbx_description
1 polymer ?
#
loop_
_entity_poly.entity_id
_entity_poly.type
_entity_poly.pdbx_seq_one_letter_code
_entity_poly.pdbx_strand_id
1 'polypeptide(L)'
;MKAKHSGKSIGTLVVAAALVAFLVFVSWLLYFKPKMADIMFEPVFVNDVKKVQLVSGMRVNLNASVEAEKSAVLADTDEASRAYADQAIQLSAAVEDARLELGVLIEAEKMGREVDLFWEFSTCWERFRQIDQELLPLSVLNTNLKAYELSFDSAQKAVKQLEETLNTLMNSGASNDKSCRITTLSLRTLAAVLKIHALQSPHIAESRLEKMDEIEATIQMQNEQINQSLDALSFLMNPKSKPQVEAAKAAYAEFWRINTEVMKLSRQNSNVRSLALSLGQKRNVTIHCQDALGALEKTIQSKVYKATR
;
A
#
# COMPACT_ATOMS: atom_id res chain seq x y z
N MET A 1 103.59 9.99 39.06
CA MET A 1 103.28 10.07 37.58
C MET A 1 101.90 9.48 37.33
N LYS A 2 101.05 10.27 36.92
CA LYS A 2 99.72 10.29 36.26
C LYS A 2 99.08 8.95 35.88
N ALA A 3 97.93 8.66 36.53
CA ALA A 3 96.93 7.81 35.99
C ALA A 3 95.75 8.69 35.46
N LYS A 4 95.58 8.70 34.15
CA LYS A 4 94.54 9.37 33.44
C LYS A 4 94.10 8.47 32.26
N HIS A 5 93.13 7.55 32.50
CA HIS A 5 92.40 6.91 31.46
C HIS A 5 91.27 5.99 32.10
N SER A 6 90.13 6.54 32.56
CA SER A 6 89.03 5.72 32.90
C SER A 6 87.65 6.35 32.64
N GLY A 7 87.59 7.53 32.02
CA GLY A 7 86.30 8.20 31.84
C GLY A 7 85.58 7.94 30.49
N LYS A 8 86.30 7.37 29.45
CA LYS A 8 85.71 7.19 28.13
C LYS A 8 84.98 5.84 27.91
N SER A 9 85.21 4.83 28.75
CA SER A 9 84.62 3.51 28.54
C SER A 9 83.22 3.38 29.14
N ILE A 10 82.91 4.16 30.21
CA ILE A 10 81.59 4.08 30.87
C ILE A 10 80.50 4.76 30.01
N GLY A 11 80.84 5.89 29.37
CA GLY A 11 79.89 6.58 28.52
C GLY A 11 79.47 5.78 27.27
N THR A 12 80.42 5.04 26.66
CA THR A 12 80.13 4.16 25.54
C THR A 12 79.27 2.93 25.90
N LEU A 13 79.48 2.37 27.10
CA LEU A 13 78.71 1.25 27.61
C LEU A 13 77.22 1.65 27.91
N VAL A 14 77.01 2.83 28.46
CA VAL A 14 75.68 3.37 28.74
C VAL A 14 74.92 3.66 27.46
N VAL A 15 75.56 4.23 26.44
CA VAL A 15 74.92 4.48 25.14
C VAL A 15 74.65 3.18 24.42
N ALA A 16 75.52 2.18 24.47
CA ALA A 16 75.27 0.86 23.87
C ALA A 16 74.08 0.13 24.56
N ALA A 17 73.99 0.19 25.92
CA ALA A 17 72.87 -0.38 26.65
C ALA A 17 71.54 0.30 26.36
N ALA A 18 71.53 1.63 26.21
CA ALA A 18 70.33 2.39 25.83
C ALA A 18 69.87 2.07 24.37
N LEU A 19 70.79 1.87 23.42
CA LEU A 19 70.48 1.46 22.08
C LEU A 19 69.91 0.04 22.01
N VAL A 20 70.47 -0.89 22.79
CA VAL A 20 69.90 -2.26 22.88
C VAL A 20 68.54 -2.26 23.51
N ALA A 21 68.29 -1.51 24.60
CA ALA A 21 67.00 -1.37 25.22
C ALA A 21 65.97 -0.74 24.25
N PHE A 22 66.37 0.26 23.50
CA PHE A 22 65.52 0.87 22.45
C PHE A 22 65.18 -0.11 21.33
N LEU A 23 66.15 -0.89 20.83
CA LEU A 23 65.91 -1.91 19.81
C LEU A 23 65.00 -3.03 20.32
N VAL A 24 65.16 -3.46 21.57
CA VAL A 24 64.26 -4.45 22.22
C VAL A 24 62.86 -3.89 22.36
N PHE A 25 62.71 -2.62 22.76
CA PHE A 25 61.44 -1.94 22.87
C PHE A 25 60.74 -1.77 21.51
N VAL A 26 61.48 -1.39 20.46
CA VAL A 26 60.95 -1.29 19.12
C VAL A 26 60.61 -2.67 18.56
N SER A 27 61.42 -3.69 18.77
CA SER A 27 61.10 -5.08 18.40
C SER A 27 59.87 -5.61 19.13
N TRP A 28 59.72 -5.26 20.45
CA TRP A 28 58.55 -5.59 21.23
C TRP A 28 57.29 -4.90 20.68
N LEU A 29 57.37 -3.59 20.35
CA LEU A 29 56.29 -2.84 19.71
C LEU A 29 55.91 -3.40 18.33
N LEU A 30 56.89 -3.78 17.53
CA LEU A 30 56.62 -4.35 16.20
C LEU A 30 56.03 -5.78 16.26
N TYR A 31 56.44 -6.55 17.27
CA TYR A 31 55.94 -7.92 17.48
C TYR A 31 54.56 -7.97 18.13
N PHE A 32 54.25 -7.05 19.00
CA PHE A 32 52.97 -6.98 19.72
C PHE A 32 51.86 -6.20 19.00
N LYS A 33 52.21 -5.21 18.16
CA LYS A 33 51.22 -4.47 17.34
C LYS A 33 50.34 -5.36 16.49
N PRO A 34 50.83 -6.32 15.70
CA PRO A 34 49.89 -7.17 14.94
C PRO A 34 49.03 -8.06 15.81
N LYS A 35 49.54 -8.60 16.91
CA LYS A 35 48.74 -9.42 17.85
C LYS A 35 47.68 -8.63 18.58
N MET A 36 47.93 -7.37 18.93
CA MET A 36 46.86 -6.52 19.55
C MET A 36 45.80 -6.09 18.48
N ALA A 37 46.18 -5.90 17.24
CA ALA A 37 45.24 -5.61 16.18
C ALA A 37 44.36 -6.82 15.87
N ASP A 38 44.89 -8.03 15.86
CA ASP A 38 44.15 -9.29 15.65
C ASP A 38 43.19 -9.62 16.82
N ILE A 39 43.54 -9.23 18.06
CA ILE A 39 42.71 -9.38 19.24
C ILE A 39 41.58 -8.34 19.27
N MET A 40 41.78 -7.15 18.64
CA MET A 40 40.77 -6.07 18.65
C MET A 40 39.66 -6.25 17.61
N PHE A 41 39.81 -7.14 16.64
CA PHE A 41 38.80 -7.47 15.63
C PHE A 41 38.47 -8.96 15.70
N GLU A 42 37.85 -9.41 16.80
CA GLU A 42 37.27 -10.75 16.82
C GLU A 42 36.22 -10.87 15.70
N PRO A 43 36.20 -11.97 14.95
CA PRO A 43 35.19 -12.22 13.93
C PRO A 43 33.76 -12.05 14.45
N VAL A 44 33.52 -12.33 15.71
CA VAL A 44 32.23 -12.15 16.42
C VAL A 44 31.80 -10.69 16.43
N PHE A 45 32.69 -9.74 16.71
CA PHE A 45 32.37 -8.30 16.70
C PHE A 45 31.95 -7.80 15.32
N VAL A 46 32.63 -8.25 14.26
CA VAL A 46 32.32 -7.89 12.87
C VAL A 46 30.93 -8.43 12.51
N ASN A 47 30.60 -9.65 12.89
CA ASN A 47 29.29 -10.26 12.65
C ASN A 47 28.16 -9.52 13.41
N ASP A 48 28.37 -9.13 14.65
CA ASP A 48 27.37 -8.40 15.43
C ASP A 48 27.10 -7.01 14.85
N VAL A 49 28.13 -6.29 14.39
CA VAL A 49 27.97 -5.01 13.67
C VAL A 49 27.16 -5.22 12.37
N LYS A 50 27.46 -6.27 11.63
CA LYS A 50 26.73 -6.61 10.40
C LYS A 50 25.26 -6.94 10.69
N LYS A 51 24.97 -7.71 11.75
CA LYS A 51 23.59 -8.00 12.17
C LYS A 51 22.83 -6.72 12.52
N VAL A 52 23.46 -5.78 13.26
CA VAL A 52 22.83 -4.48 13.56
C VAL A 52 22.50 -3.72 12.30
N GLN A 53 23.41 -3.68 11.30
CA GLN A 53 23.19 -3.02 10.03
C GLN A 53 22.01 -3.67 9.27
N LEU A 54 21.95 -5.00 9.22
CA LEU A 54 20.86 -5.73 8.55
C LEU A 54 19.51 -5.44 9.24
N VAL A 55 19.43 -5.54 10.56
CA VAL A 55 18.17 -5.29 11.30
C VAL A 55 17.72 -3.83 11.13
N SER A 56 18.65 -2.87 11.21
CA SER A 56 18.33 -1.46 10.98
C SER A 56 17.84 -1.22 9.54
N GLY A 57 18.51 -1.82 8.54
CA GLY A 57 18.07 -1.79 7.14
C GLY A 57 16.68 -2.39 6.95
N MET A 58 16.41 -3.54 7.57
CA MET A 58 15.08 -4.16 7.54
C MET A 58 14.01 -3.25 8.12
N ARG A 59 14.26 -2.57 9.24
CA ARG A 59 13.31 -1.61 9.84
C ARG A 59 13.03 -0.43 8.93
N VAL A 60 14.04 0.14 8.31
CA VAL A 60 13.89 1.25 7.36
C VAL A 60 13.07 0.82 6.15
N ASN A 61 13.42 -0.31 5.54
CA ASN A 61 12.73 -0.81 4.36
C ASN A 61 11.30 -1.28 4.66
N LEU A 62 11.07 -1.89 5.83
CA LEU A 62 9.71 -2.25 6.29
C LEU A 62 8.82 -1.01 6.40
N ASN A 63 9.32 0.05 7.05
CA ASN A 63 8.56 1.30 7.19
C ASN A 63 8.29 1.95 5.83
N ALA A 64 9.30 2.01 4.97
CA ALA A 64 9.16 2.57 3.62
C ALA A 64 8.19 1.74 2.75
N SER A 65 8.19 0.40 2.89
CA SER A 65 7.23 -0.48 2.21
C SER A 65 5.79 -0.21 2.65
N VAL A 66 5.56 -0.02 3.96
CA VAL A 66 4.24 0.34 4.50
C VAL A 66 3.76 1.71 4.02
N GLU A 67 4.66 2.69 3.93
CA GLU A 67 4.37 4.02 3.40
C GLU A 67 3.99 3.96 1.90
N ALA A 68 4.75 3.20 1.12
CA ALA A 68 4.47 2.99 -0.30
C ALA A 68 3.13 2.23 -0.50
N GLU A 69 2.86 1.20 0.30
CA GLU A 69 1.59 0.47 0.28
C GLU A 69 0.39 1.40 0.55
N LYS A 70 0.46 2.25 1.59
CA LYS A 70 -0.58 3.23 1.89
C LYS A 70 -0.75 4.24 0.76
N SER A 71 0.34 4.67 0.15
CA SER A 71 0.31 5.56 -1.01
C SER A 71 -0.38 4.90 -2.20
N ALA A 72 -0.15 3.59 -2.43
CA ALA A 72 -0.84 2.83 -3.47
C ALA A 72 -2.36 2.73 -3.22
N VAL A 73 -2.77 2.53 -1.96
CA VAL A 73 -4.20 2.44 -1.56
C VAL A 73 -4.92 3.78 -1.70
N LEU A 74 -4.21 4.90 -1.49
CA LEU A 74 -4.77 6.26 -1.50
C LEU A 74 -4.60 6.99 -2.83
N ALA A 75 -3.87 6.43 -3.78
CA ALA A 75 -3.65 7.05 -5.07
C ALA A 75 -4.97 7.16 -5.86
N ASP A 76 -5.10 8.24 -6.61
CA ASP A 76 -6.27 8.63 -7.39
C ASP A 76 -6.18 8.22 -8.87
N THR A 77 -5.04 7.67 -9.31
CA THR A 77 -4.83 7.17 -10.67
C THR A 77 -4.25 5.76 -10.68
N ASP A 78 -4.54 5.00 -11.74
CA ASP A 78 -4.00 3.65 -11.93
C ASP A 78 -2.47 3.65 -12.00
N GLU A 79 -1.88 4.66 -12.65
CA GLU A 79 -0.44 4.80 -12.81
C GLU A 79 0.26 5.03 -11.47
N ALA A 80 -0.28 5.95 -10.65
CA ALA A 80 0.26 6.26 -9.34
C ALA A 80 0.10 5.06 -8.39
N SER A 81 -1.08 4.43 -8.35
CA SER A 81 -1.33 3.23 -7.55
C SER A 81 -0.33 2.12 -7.88
N ARG A 82 -0.09 1.88 -9.18
CA ARG A 82 0.86 0.85 -9.64
C ARG A 82 2.29 1.19 -9.27
N ALA A 83 2.72 2.45 -9.48
CA ALA A 83 4.07 2.87 -9.16
C ALA A 83 4.38 2.70 -7.65
N TYR A 84 3.46 3.06 -6.79
CA TYR A 84 3.60 2.86 -5.34
C TYR A 84 3.52 1.39 -4.93
N ALA A 85 2.66 0.58 -5.55
CA ALA A 85 2.60 -0.85 -5.30
C ALA A 85 3.91 -1.55 -5.68
N ASP A 86 4.50 -1.22 -6.84
CA ASP A 86 5.79 -1.73 -7.28
C ASP A 86 6.92 -1.31 -6.33
N GLN A 87 6.90 -0.08 -5.83
CA GLN A 87 7.84 0.39 -4.82
C GLN A 87 7.70 -0.40 -3.51
N ALA A 88 6.47 -0.67 -3.03
CA ALA A 88 6.23 -1.48 -1.85
C ALA A 88 6.79 -2.90 -2.01
N ILE A 89 6.61 -3.51 -3.19
CA ILE A 89 7.14 -4.84 -3.52
C ILE A 89 8.68 -4.84 -3.48
N GLN A 90 9.34 -3.84 -4.09
CA GLN A 90 10.79 -3.74 -4.11
C GLN A 90 11.39 -3.58 -2.69
N LEU A 91 10.76 -2.74 -1.86
CA LEU A 91 11.18 -2.54 -0.48
C LEU A 91 10.97 -3.79 0.38
N SER A 92 9.87 -4.51 0.15
CA SER A 92 9.61 -5.81 0.80
C SER A 92 10.62 -6.87 0.37
N ALA A 93 11.05 -6.88 -0.88
CA ALA A 93 12.12 -7.76 -1.35
C ALA A 93 13.44 -7.47 -0.63
N ALA A 94 13.79 -6.19 -0.45
CA ALA A 94 15.00 -5.80 0.29
C ALA A 94 14.95 -6.21 1.78
N VAL A 95 13.76 -6.22 2.42
CA VAL A 95 13.60 -6.77 3.77
C VAL A 95 13.84 -8.28 3.77
N GLU A 96 13.30 -8.99 2.78
CA GLU A 96 13.47 -10.45 2.68
C GLU A 96 14.93 -10.86 2.45
N ASP A 97 15.63 -10.18 1.56
CA ASP A 97 17.06 -10.43 1.30
C ASP A 97 17.90 -10.23 2.57
N ALA A 98 17.66 -9.12 3.29
CA ALA A 98 18.34 -8.84 4.57
C ALA A 98 17.96 -9.86 5.66
N ARG A 99 16.72 -10.33 5.69
CA ARG A 99 16.26 -11.39 6.63
C ARG A 99 16.98 -12.71 6.37
N LEU A 100 17.10 -13.11 5.12
CA LEU A 100 17.80 -14.34 4.74
C LEU A 100 19.29 -14.28 5.12
N GLU A 101 19.95 -13.15 4.85
CA GLU A 101 21.34 -12.94 5.24
C GLU A 101 21.53 -12.94 6.75
N LEU A 102 20.64 -12.27 7.49
CA LEU A 102 20.63 -12.23 8.95
C LEU A 102 20.42 -13.63 9.55
N GLY A 103 19.53 -14.43 8.96
CA GLY A 103 19.26 -15.80 9.38
C GLY A 103 20.52 -16.67 9.39
N VAL A 104 21.33 -16.59 8.34
CA VAL A 104 22.60 -17.30 8.26
C VAL A 104 23.55 -16.93 9.38
N LEU A 105 23.64 -15.63 9.73
CA LEU A 105 24.53 -15.15 10.79
C LEU A 105 24.04 -15.57 12.20
N ILE A 106 22.72 -15.56 12.42
CA ILE A 106 22.13 -15.94 13.71
C ILE A 106 22.23 -17.46 13.95
N GLU A 107 21.94 -18.27 12.94
CA GLU A 107 22.03 -19.74 13.03
C GLU A 107 23.46 -20.23 13.28
N ALA A 108 24.47 -19.55 12.73
CA ALA A 108 25.87 -19.90 12.94
C ALA A 108 26.30 -19.74 14.41
N GLU A 109 25.72 -18.81 15.13
CA GLU A 109 26.09 -18.52 16.53
C GLU A 109 25.27 -19.27 17.59
N LYS A 110 24.11 -19.83 17.22
CA LYS A 110 23.20 -20.61 18.10
C LYS A 110 22.83 -19.89 19.41
N MET A 111 22.69 -18.57 19.38
CA MET A 111 22.40 -17.73 20.56
C MET A 111 20.89 -17.70 20.82
N GLY A 112 20.43 -18.28 21.92
CA GLY A 112 19.01 -18.54 22.20
C GLY A 112 18.08 -17.32 21.99
N ARG A 113 18.34 -16.16 22.64
CA ARG A 113 17.42 -15.00 22.56
C ARG A 113 17.36 -14.34 21.18
N GLU A 114 18.47 -14.28 20.45
CA GLU A 114 18.46 -13.73 19.07
C GLU A 114 17.73 -14.65 18.10
N VAL A 115 17.91 -15.96 18.26
CA VAL A 115 17.17 -16.96 17.48
C VAL A 115 15.67 -16.81 17.70
N ASP A 116 15.22 -16.73 18.95
CA ASP A 116 13.80 -16.57 19.28
C ASP A 116 13.19 -15.32 18.62
N LEU A 117 13.85 -14.16 18.77
CA LEU A 117 13.39 -12.89 18.20
C LEU A 117 13.42 -12.87 16.66
N PHE A 118 14.40 -13.52 16.05
CA PHE A 118 14.47 -13.66 14.60
C PHE A 118 13.31 -14.53 14.08
N TRP A 119 12.96 -15.60 14.76
CA TRP A 119 11.81 -16.43 14.38
C TRP A 119 10.48 -15.73 14.65
N GLU A 120 10.37 -14.95 15.71
CA GLU A 120 9.21 -14.10 15.96
C GLU A 120 9.01 -13.09 14.83
N PHE A 121 10.09 -12.39 14.41
CA PHE A 121 10.03 -11.52 13.23
C PHE A 121 9.68 -12.30 11.96
N SER A 122 10.33 -13.43 11.70
CA SER A 122 10.11 -14.22 10.48
C SER A 122 8.65 -14.68 10.35
N THR A 123 8.02 -15.04 11.47
CA THR A 123 6.60 -15.44 11.50
C THR A 123 5.68 -14.28 11.19
N CYS A 124 5.88 -13.10 11.81
CA CYS A 124 5.07 -11.93 11.49
C CYS A 124 5.34 -11.41 10.07
N TRP A 125 6.59 -11.51 9.58
CA TRP A 125 6.96 -11.12 8.23
C TRP A 125 6.28 -11.97 7.16
N GLU A 126 6.17 -13.26 7.36
CA GLU A 126 5.43 -14.13 6.45
C GLU A 126 3.95 -13.72 6.38
N ARG A 127 3.34 -13.42 7.53
CA ARG A 127 1.96 -12.93 7.56
C ARG A 127 1.81 -11.56 6.89
N PHE A 128 2.81 -10.67 7.05
CA PHE A 128 2.87 -9.38 6.38
C PHE A 128 2.85 -9.55 4.86
N ARG A 129 3.69 -10.45 4.32
CA ARG A 129 3.75 -10.74 2.88
C ARG A 129 2.46 -11.36 2.34
N GLN A 130 1.82 -12.27 3.09
CA GLN A 130 0.53 -12.83 2.69
C GLN A 130 -0.55 -11.77 2.53
N ILE A 131 -0.58 -10.79 3.43
CA ILE A 131 -1.54 -9.67 3.31
C ILE A 131 -1.22 -8.82 2.09
N ASP A 132 0.05 -8.55 1.78
CA ASP A 132 0.45 -7.79 0.59
C ASP A 132 0.06 -8.48 -0.72
N GLN A 133 0.11 -9.81 -0.77
CA GLN A 133 -0.33 -10.56 -1.94
C GLN A 133 -1.82 -10.36 -2.27
N GLU A 134 -2.64 -10.07 -1.27
CA GLU A 134 -4.05 -9.73 -1.48
C GLU A 134 -4.25 -8.21 -1.67
N LEU A 135 -3.62 -7.39 -0.84
CA LEU A 135 -3.83 -5.96 -0.74
C LEU A 135 -3.33 -5.20 -1.98
N LEU A 136 -2.07 -5.43 -2.39
CA LEU A 136 -1.45 -4.65 -3.46
C LEU A 136 -2.16 -4.84 -4.82
N PRO A 137 -2.56 -6.06 -5.24
CA PRO A 137 -3.39 -6.20 -6.44
C PRO A 137 -4.73 -5.46 -6.35
N LEU A 138 -5.37 -5.44 -5.17
CA LEU A 138 -6.62 -4.70 -4.99
C LEU A 138 -6.42 -3.18 -5.10
N SER A 139 -5.32 -2.65 -4.56
CA SER A 139 -5.04 -1.22 -4.58
C SER A 139 -4.87 -0.64 -5.99
N VAL A 140 -4.38 -1.43 -6.95
CA VAL A 140 -4.15 -0.98 -8.34
C VAL A 140 -5.38 -1.13 -9.25
N LEU A 141 -6.44 -1.80 -8.80
CA LEU A 141 -7.65 -1.98 -9.62
C LEU A 141 -8.50 -0.71 -9.69
N ASN A 142 -8.53 0.08 -8.63
CA ASN A 142 -9.24 1.36 -8.52
C ASN A 142 -10.72 1.29 -8.93
N THR A 143 -11.42 0.20 -8.63
CA THR A 143 -12.76 -0.05 -9.16
C THR A 143 -13.80 0.92 -8.60
N ASN A 144 -13.67 1.34 -7.33
CA ASN A 144 -14.58 2.33 -6.75
C ASN A 144 -14.35 3.73 -7.37
N LEU A 145 -13.10 4.12 -7.65
CA LEU A 145 -12.79 5.38 -8.32
C LEU A 145 -13.34 5.39 -9.76
N LYS A 146 -13.15 4.32 -10.50
CA LYS A 146 -13.70 4.15 -11.87
C LYS A 146 -15.23 4.17 -11.87
N ALA A 147 -15.87 3.51 -10.91
CA ALA A 147 -17.32 3.55 -10.76
C ALA A 147 -17.81 4.98 -10.47
N TYR A 148 -17.09 5.70 -9.62
CA TYR A 148 -17.38 7.08 -9.27
C TYR A 148 -17.26 8.01 -10.50
N GLU A 149 -16.18 7.91 -11.26
CA GLU A 149 -15.97 8.66 -12.48
C GLU A 149 -17.08 8.42 -13.52
N LEU A 150 -17.45 7.16 -13.75
CA LEU A 150 -18.56 6.80 -14.65
C LEU A 150 -19.90 7.40 -14.15
N SER A 151 -20.14 7.37 -12.84
CA SER A 151 -21.36 7.94 -12.25
C SER A 151 -21.42 9.46 -12.43
N PHE A 152 -20.33 10.17 -12.13
CA PHE A 152 -20.29 11.63 -12.15
C PHE A 152 -20.20 12.23 -13.56
N ASP A 153 -19.52 11.57 -14.48
CA ASP A 153 -19.35 12.10 -15.84
C ASP A 153 -20.36 11.48 -16.81
N SER A 154 -20.25 10.19 -17.06
CA SER A 154 -21.01 9.53 -18.13
C SER A 154 -22.50 9.36 -17.79
N ALA A 155 -22.81 8.90 -16.55
CA ALA A 155 -24.20 8.72 -16.15
C ALA A 155 -24.93 10.06 -16.05
N GLN A 156 -24.28 11.09 -15.51
CA GLN A 156 -24.85 12.43 -15.43
C GLN A 156 -25.17 13.02 -16.82
N LYS A 157 -24.27 12.82 -17.80
CA LYS A 157 -24.53 13.23 -19.21
C LYS A 157 -25.72 12.49 -19.80
N ALA A 158 -25.84 11.19 -19.56
CA ALA A 158 -26.97 10.40 -20.06
C ALA A 158 -28.31 10.81 -19.39
N VAL A 159 -28.30 11.11 -18.09
CA VAL A 159 -29.46 11.68 -17.38
C VAL A 159 -29.89 13.01 -18.01
N LYS A 160 -28.95 13.92 -18.26
CA LYS A 160 -29.24 15.21 -18.87
C LYS A 160 -29.82 15.07 -20.27
N GLN A 161 -29.30 14.18 -21.09
CA GLN A 161 -29.83 13.87 -22.43
C GLN A 161 -31.25 13.33 -22.37
N LEU A 162 -31.53 12.43 -21.43
CA LEU A 162 -32.88 11.92 -21.18
C LEU A 162 -33.84 13.04 -20.75
N GLU A 163 -33.41 13.90 -19.82
CA GLU A 163 -34.19 15.04 -19.36
C GLU A 163 -34.57 15.98 -20.51
N GLU A 164 -33.62 16.36 -21.36
CA GLU A 164 -33.84 17.21 -22.54
C GLU A 164 -34.86 16.58 -23.49
N THR A 165 -34.76 15.27 -23.71
CA THR A 165 -35.68 14.53 -24.57
C THR A 165 -37.10 14.47 -23.97
N LEU A 166 -37.22 14.19 -22.67
CA LEU A 166 -38.51 14.16 -21.97
C LEU A 166 -39.15 15.55 -21.91
N ASN A 167 -38.36 16.62 -21.72
CA ASN A 167 -38.85 18.01 -21.78
C ASN A 167 -39.40 18.36 -23.17
N THR A 168 -38.76 17.88 -24.23
CA THR A 168 -39.27 18.05 -25.61
C THR A 168 -40.60 17.35 -25.79
N LEU A 169 -40.78 16.14 -25.26
CA LEU A 169 -42.06 15.43 -25.25
C LEU A 169 -43.16 16.16 -24.49
N MET A 170 -42.87 16.69 -23.30
CA MET A 170 -43.84 17.45 -22.51
C MET A 170 -44.32 18.72 -23.23
N ASN A 171 -43.42 19.41 -23.93
CA ASN A 171 -43.71 20.66 -24.62
C ASN A 171 -44.40 20.45 -25.99
N SER A 172 -44.42 19.24 -26.51
CA SER A 172 -45.00 18.92 -27.84
C SER A 172 -46.52 18.74 -27.83
N GLY A 173 -47.17 18.77 -26.68
CA GLY A 173 -48.61 18.47 -26.53
C GLY A 173 -49.48 19.71 -26.46
N ALA A 174 -50.65 19.68 -27.14
CA ALA A 174 -51.74 20.64 -26.90
C ALA A 174 -52.31 20.42 -25.50
N SER A 175 -52.81 21.47 -24.86
CA SER A 175 -53.40 21.40 -23.48
C SER A 175 -54.68 20.56 -23.46
N ASN A 176 -54.55 19.26 -23.21
CA ASN A 176 -55.65 18.31 -23.07
C ASN A 176 -55.28 17.17 -22.11
N ASP A 177 -56.20 16.28 -21.75
CA ASP A 177 -55.97 15.13 -20.89
C ASP A 177 -54.82 14.24 -21.31
N LYS A 178 -54.62 14.09 -22.61
CA LYS A 178 -53.49 13.33 -23.20
C LYS A 178 -52.16 13.99 -22.85
N SER A 179 -52.06 15.32 -22.98
CA SER A 179 -50.87 16.09 -22.59
C SER A 179 -50.55 15.94 -21.09
N CYS A 180 -51.52 15.99 -20.23
CA CYS A 180 -51.36 15.78 -18.79
C CYS A 180 -50.76 14.38 -18.51
N ARG A 181 -51.25 13.32 -19.18
CA ARG A 181 -50.69 11.96 -19.03
C ARG A 181 -49.28 11.84 -19.53
N ILE A 182 -48.92 12.49 -20.67
CA ILE A 182 -47.55 12.53 -21.20
C ILE A 182 -46.63 13.21 -20.18
N THR A 183 -47.00 14.37 -19.67
CA THR A 183 -46.24 15.10 -18.65
C THR A 183 -46.03 14.26 -17.38
N THR A 184 -47.07 13.61 -16.90
CA THR A 184 -47.01 12.74 -15.68
C THR A 184 -46.04 11.57 -15.88
N LEU A 185 -46.12 10.88 -17.04
CA LEU A 185 -45.22 9.74 -17.34
C LEU A 185 -43.78 10.20 -17.52
N SER A 186 -43.55 11.32 -18.20
CA SER A 186 -42.21 11.90 -18.38
C SER A 186 -41.58 12.30 -17.06
N LEU A 187 -42.31 12.98 -16.18
CA LEU A 187 -41.82 13.37 -14.85
C LEU A 187 -41.58 12.13 -13.97
N ARG A 188 -42.45 11.11 -14.05
CA ARG A 188 -42.24 9.84 -13.34
C ARG A 188 -40.98 9.14 -13.80
N THR A 189 -40.72 9.10 -15.13
CA THR A 189 -39.49 8.54 -15.69
C THR A 189 -38.27 9.30 -15.19
N LEU A 190 -38.28 10.64 -15.27
CA LEU A 190 -37.18 11.49 -14.82
C LEU A 190 -36.89 11.30 -13.32
N ALA A 191 -37.93 11.32 -12.47
CA ALA A 191 -37.77 11.12 -11.04
C ALA A 191 -37.18 9.74 -10.72
N ALA A 192 -37.59 8.69 -11.42
CA ALA A 192 -37.05 7.35 -11.22
C ALA A 192 -35.57 7.23 -11.66
N VAL A 193 -35.20 7.83 -12.80
CA VAL A 193 -33.80 7.86 -13.25
C VAL A 193 -32.90 8.63 -12.28
N LEU A 194 -33.35 9.80 -11.82
CA LEU A 194 -32.63 10.58 -10.81
C LEU A 194 -32.45 9.81 -9.51
N LYS A 195 -33.45 9.00 -9.11
CA LYS A 195 -33.35 8.14 -7.94
C LYS A 195 -32.33 7.02 -8.15
N ILE A 196 -32.28 6.39 -9.32
CA ILE A 196 -31.24 5.40 -9.64
C ILE A 196 -29.87 6.07 -9.57
N HIS A 197 -29.69 7.23 -10.22
CA HIS A 197 -28.42 7.96 -10.22
C HIS A 197 -27.98 8.34 -8.79
N ALA A 198 -28.89 8.80 -7.95
CA ALA A 198 -28.61 9.12 -6.55
C ALA A 198 -28.18 7.89 -5.71
N LEU A 199 -28.63 6.68 -6.09
CA LEU A 199 -28.28 5.43 -5.41
C LEU A 199 -26.91 4.88 -5.82
N GLN A 200 -26.28 5.39 -6.90
CA GLN A 200 -24.94 4.95 -7.32
C GLN A 200 -23.90 5.28 -6.27
N SER A 201 -23.88 6.51 -5.74
CA SER A 201 -22.88 6.94 -4.75
C SER A 201 -22.90 6.11 -3.46
N PRO A 202 -24.05 5.91 -2.76
CA PRO A 202 -24.08 5.02 -1.59
C PRO A 202 -23.72 3.56 -1.92
N HIS A 203 -24.05 3.05 -3.12
CA HIS A 203 -23.63 1.73 -3.54
C HIS A 203 -22.10 1.63 -3.71
N ILE A 204 -21.46 2.65 -4.31
CA ILE A 204 -20.00 2.69 -4.51
C ILE A 204 -19.24 2.74 -3.16
N ALA A 205 -19.82 3.38 -2.15
CA ALA A 205 -19.21 3.53 -0.83
C ALA A 205 -19.51 2.36 0.13
N GLU A 206 -20.46 1.48 -0.20
CA GLU A 206 -20.90 0.39 0.70
C GLU A 206 -19.91 -0.78 0.65
N SER A 207 -19.57 -1.32 1.83
CA SER A 207 -18.70 -2.48 1.98
C SER A 207 -19.46 -3.80 2.21
N ARG A 208 -20.72 -3.72 2.65
CA ARG A 208 -21.54 -4.88 3.03
C ARG A 208 -22.38 -5.33 1.84
N LEU A 209 -22.22 -6.60 1.45
CA LEU A 209 -22.90 -7.18 0.30
C LEU A 209 -24.43 -7.13 0.44
N GLU A 210 -24.97 -7.38 1.64
CA GLU A 210 -26.42 -7.36 1.89
C GLU A 210 -27.00 -5.95 1.65
N LYS A 211 -26.25 -4.89 1.98
CA LYS A 211 -26.68 -3.52 1.71
C LYS A 211 -26.58 -3.14 0.25
N MET A 212 -25.56 -3.63 -0.46
CA MET A 212 -25.51 -3.49 -1.91
C MET A 212 -26.71 -4.16 -2.58
N ASP A 213 -27.09 -5.37 -2.15
CA ASP A 213 -28.27 -6.09 -2.65
C ASP A 213 -29.58 -5.31 -2.43
N GLU A 214 -29.77 -4.69 -1.26
CA GLU A 214 -30.92 -3.83 -0.97
C GLU A 214 -30.98 -2.61 -1.91
N ILE A 215 -29.85 -1.98 -2.18
CA ILE A 215 -29.74 -0.83 -3.11
C ILE A 215 -30.06 -1.30 -4.54
N GLU A 216 -29.48 -2.39 -4.99
CA GLU A 216 -29.71 -2.94 -6.32
C GLU A 216 -31.16 -3.37 -6.55
N ALA A 217 -31.81 -3.99 -5.55
CA ALA A 217 -33.23 -4.30 -5.60
C ALA A 217 -34.09 -3.02 -5.80
N THR A 218 -33.70 -1.92 -5.13
CA THR A 218 -34.37 -0.64 -5.30
C THR A 218 -34.14 -0.07 -6.71
N ILE A 219 -32.90 -0.15 -7.24
CA ILE A 219 -32.56 0.26 -8.60
C ILE A 219 -33.36 -0.53 -9.63
N GLN A 220 -33.48 -1.85 -9.44
CA GLN A 220 -34.24 -2.71 -10.36
C GLN A 220 -35.73 -2.35 -10.37
N MET A 221 -36.33 -2.08 -9.21
CA MET A 221 -37.75 -1.63 -9.12
C MET A 221 -37.94 -0.30 -9.87
N GLN A 222 -37.01 0.65 -9.78
CA GLN A 222 -37.09 1.90 -10.55
C GLN A 222 -36.91 1.64 -12.05
N ASN A 223 -36.03 0.75 -12.47
CA ASN A 223 -35.85 0.34 -13.88
C ASN A 223 -37.16 -0.19 -14.47
N GLU A 224 -37.85 -1.07 -13.76
CA GLU A 224 -39.16 -1.60 -14.20
C GLU A 224 -40.19 -0.48 -14.36
N GLN A 225 -40.26 0.45 -13.40
CA GLN A 225 -41.14 1.61 -13.47
C GLN A 225 -40.84 2.52 -14.67
N ILE A 226 -39.54 2.73 -15.00
CA ILE A 226 -39.12 3.54 -16.14
C ILE A 226 -39.57 2.88 -17.44
N ASN A 227 -39.29 1.58 -17.61
CA ASN A 227 -39.66 0.85 -18.81
C ASN A 227 -41.18 0.88 -19.04
N GLN A 228 -41.97 0.65 -18.00
CA GLN A 228 -43.46 0.76 -18.06
C GLN A 228 -43.93 2.17 -18.48
N SER A 229 -43.25 3.22 -17.95
CA SER A 229 -43.58 4.61 -18.30
C SER A 229 -43.21 4.96 -19.73
N LEU A 230 -42.04 4.54 -20.21
CA LEU A 230 -41.60 4.75 -21.58
C LEU A 230 -42.47 3.99 -22.61
N ASP A 231 -42.91 2.77 -22.28
CA ASP A 231 -43.82 2.01 -23.10
C ASP A 231 -45.21 2.67 -23.16
N ALA A 232 -45.74 3.13 -22.03
CA ALA A 232 -46.98 3.86 -21.99
C ALA A 232 -46.92 5.17 -22.81
N LEU A 233 -45.78 5.89 -22.78
CA LEU A 233 -45.52 7.04 -23.65
C LEU A 233 -45.57 6.66 -25.14
N SER A 234 -44.98 5.53 -25.50
CA SER A 234 -45.02 5.05 -26.90
C SER A 234 -46.45 4.83 -27.43
N PHE A 235 -47.35 4.31 -26.56
CA PHE A 235 -48.78 4.12 -26.94
C PHE A 235 -49.57 5.43 -27.03
N LEU A 236 -49.16 6.44 -26.23
CA LEU A 236 -49.86 7.73 -26.25
C LEU A 236 -49.45 8.63 -27.40
N MET A 237 -48.29 8.42 -27.99
CA MET A 237 -47.77 9.34 -29.01
C MET A 237 -48.37 9.12 -30.40
N ASN A 238 -48.52 10.21 -31.13
CA ASN A 238 -48.84 10.17 -32.53
C ASN A 238 -47.63 9.83 -33.40
N PRO A 239 -47.79 9.45 -34.69
CA PRO A 239 -46.69 9.08 -35.55
C PRO A 239 -45.60 10.15 -35.69
N LYS A 240 -45.93 11.44 -35.59
CA LYS A 240 -44.97 12.56 -35.69
C LYS A 240 -44.10 12.70 -34.48
N SER A 241 -44.59 12.34 -33.30
CA SER A 241 -43.86 12.42 -32.01
C SER A 241 -43.23 11.09 -31.58
N LYS A 242 -43.41 10.02 -32.35
CA LYS A 242 -42.82 8.71 -32.07
C LYS A 242 -41.28 8.74 -32.06
N PRO A 243 -40.57 9.48 -32.96
CA PRO A 243 -39.12 9.58 -32.89
C PRO A 243 -38.58 10.17 -31.58
N GLN A 244 -39.31 11.07 -30.94
CA GLN A 244 -38.89 11.63 -29.63
C GLN A 244 -38.96 10.59 -28.51
N VAL A 245 -39.96 9.69 -28.53
CA VAL A 245 -40.03 8.59 -27.54
C VAL A 245 -38.91 7.58 -27.76
N GLU A 246 -38.60 7.26 -29.00
CA GLU A 246 -37.48 6.38 -29.32
C GLU A 246 -36.14 7.00 -28.88
N ALA A 247 -35.99 8.33 -29.04
CA ALA A 247 -34.84 9.05 -28.52
C ALA A 247 -34.75 9.00 -26.99
N ALA A 248 -35.89 9.12 -26.28
CA ALA A 248 -35.91 8.95 -24.82
C ALA A 248 -35.56 7.53 -24.40
N LYS A 249 -36.08 6.52 -25.10
CA LYS A 249 -35.70 5.12 -24.87
C LYS A 249 -34.21 4.87 -25.09
N ALA A 250 -33.64 5.43 -26.12
CA ALA A 250 -32.21 5.31 -26.44
C ALA A 250 -31.34 6.00 -25.38
N ALA A 251 -31.71 7.21 -24.92
CA ALA A 251 -31.01 7.91 -23.85
C ALA A 251 -31.09 7.14 -22.53
N TYR A 252 -32.23 6.54 -22.21
CA TYR A 252 -32.37 5.68 -21.05
C TYR A 252 -31.56 4.39 -21.17
N ALA A 253 -31.54 3.75 -22.31
CA ALA A 253 -30.75 2.54 -22.55
C ALA A 253 -29.24 2.81 -22.34
N GLU A 254 -28.74 3.97 -22.78
CA GLU A 254 -27.34 4.37 -22.51
C GLU A 254 -27.10 4.62 -21.02
N PHE A 255 -27.99 5.34 -20.34
CA PHE A 255 -27.90 5.49 -18.89
C PHE A 255 -27.88 4.12 -18.17
N TRP A 256 -28.75 3.20 -18.57
CA TRP A 256 -28.83 1.87 -17.95
C TRP A 256 -27.57 1.04 -18.20
N ARG A 257 -26.99 1.12 -19.39
CA ARG A 257 -25.71 0.48 -19.71
C ARG A 257 -24.60 0.98 -18.80
N ILE A 258 -24.52 2.30 -18.62
CA ILE A 258 -23.53 2.93 -17.71
C ILE A 258 -23.79 2.51 -16.26
N ASN A 259 -25.05 2.58 -15.81
CA ASN A 259 -25.42 2.14 -14.47
C ASN A 259 -25.01 0.69 -14.19
N THR A 260 -25.20 -0.20 -15.15
CA THR A 260 -24.79 -1.60 -15.03
C THR A 260 -23.28 -1.74 -14.82
N GLU A 261 -22.47 -0.97 -15.54
CA GLU A 261 -21.01 -0.99 -15.37
C GLU A 261 -20.59 -0.35 -14.04
N VAL A 262 -21.25 0.73 -13.59
CA VAL A 262 -21.04 1.31 -12.26
C VAL A 262 -21.30 0.26 -11.17
N MET A 263 -22.42 -0.46 -11.22
CA MET A 263 -22.74 -1.51 -10.25
C MET A 263 -21.70 -2.63 -10.26
N LYS A 264 -21.28 -3.08 -11.43
CA LYS A 264 -20.26 -4.13 -11.60
C LYS A 264 -18.92 -3.75 -11.02
N LEU A 265 -18.42 -2.52 -11.29
CA LEU A 265 -17.18 -2.01 -10.73
C LEU A 265 -17.28 -1.81 -9.21
N SER A 266 -18.37 -1.24 -8.75
CA SER A 266 -18.64 -1.04 -7.34
C SER A 266 -18.66 -2.36 -6.56
N ARG A 267 -19.25 -3.42 -7.07
CA ARG A 267 -19.25 -4.75 -6.44
C ARG A 267 -17.85 -5.37 -6.28
N GLN A 268 -16.90 -5.04 -7.13
CA GLN A 268 -15.50 -5.48 -6.92
C GLN A 268 -14.90 -4.84 -5.67
N ASN A 269 -15.28 -3.60 -5.38
CA ASN A 269 -15.03 -2.89 -4.13
C ASN A 269 -13.54 -2.85 -3.74
N SER A 270 -12.65 -2.74 -4.74
CA SER A 270 -11.22 -2.95 -4.55
C SER A 270 -10.57 -1.90 -3.64
N ASN A 271 -10.95 -0.62 -3.77
CA ASN A 271 -10.41 0.46 -2.93
C ASN A 271 -10.86 0.31 -1.46
N VAL A 272 -12.13 -0.03 -1.22
CA VAL A 272 -12.64 -0.23 0.15
C VAL A 272 -12.01 -1.45 0.80
N ARG A 273 -11.84 -2.54 0.04
CA ARG A 273 -11.22 -3.78 0.53
C ARG A 273 -9.73 -3.60 0.82
N SER A 274 -8.97 -2.97 -0.09
CA SER A 274 -7.55 -2.69 0.12
C SER A 274 -7.34 -1.77 1.33
N LEU A 275 -8.16 -0.72 1.49
CA LEU A 275 -8.12 0.17 2.65
C LEU A 275 -8.42 -0.58 3.95
N ALA A 276 -9.43 -1.46 3.97
CA ALA A 276 -9.77 -2.26 5.15
C ALA A 276 -8.62 -3.22 5.55
N LEU A 277 -7.95 -3.86 4.57
CA LEU A 277 -6.78 -4.69 4.82
C LEU A 277 -5.61 -3.86 5.37
N SER A 278 -5.33 -2.69 4.77
CA SER A 278 -4.24 -1.79 5.17
C SER A 278 -4.40 -1.30 6.61
N LEU A 279 -5.58 -0.75 6.95
CA LEU A 279 -5.84 -0.19 8.26
C LEU A 279 -6.12 -1.24 9.35
N GLY A 280 -6.54 -2.45 8.96
CA GLY A 280 -6.86 -3.56 9.86
C GLY A 280 -5.70 -4.53 10.05
N GLN A 281 -5.72 -5.63 9.31
CA GLN A 281 -4.77 -6.74 9.48
C GLN A 281 -3.33 -6.32 9.25
N LYS A 282 -3.06 -5.55 8.18
CA LYS A 282 -1.71 -5.09 7.83
C LYS A 282 -1.09 -4.25 8.93
N ARG A 283 -1.83 -3.26 9.45
CA ARG A 283 -1.37 -2.41 10.54
C ARG A 283 -0.96 -3.21 11.77
N ASN A 284 -1.79 -4.18 12.19
CA ASN A 284 -1.51 -4.99 13.37
C ASN A 284 -0.24 -5.82 13.19
N VAL A 285 -0.11 -6.50 12.06
CA VAL A 285 1.08 -7.31 11.75
C VAL A 285 2.32 -6.43 11.64
N THR A 286 2.23 -5.24 11.05
CA THR A 286 3.34 -4.28 10.97
C THR A 286 3.88 -3.91 12.36
N ILE A 287 3.00 -3.63 13.32
CA ILE A 287 3.40 -3.31 14.70
C ILE A 287 4.18 -4.48 15.31
N HIS A 288 3.68 -5.71 15.19
CA HIS A 288 4.39 -6.89 15.71
C HIS A 288 5.77 -7.10 15.06
N CYS A 289 5.86 -6.90 13.73
CA CYS A 289 7.15 -6.99 13.04
C CYS A 289 8.14 -5.90 13.51
N GLN A 290 7.67 -4.67 13.71
CA GLN A 290 8.48 -3.56 14.21
C GLN A 290 8.97 -3.83 15.63
N ASP A 291 8.11 -4.35 16.51
CA ASP A 291 8.44 -4.68 17.89
C ASP A 291 9.50 -5.80 17.95
N ALA A 292 9.32 -6.87 17.17
CA ALA A 292 10.27 -7.97 17.08
C ALA A 292 11.65 -7.51 16.57
N LEU A 293 11.69 -6.71 15.49
CA LEU A 293 12.94 -6.12 14.98
C LEU A 293 13.57 -5.17 15.99
N GLY A 294 12.78 -4.35 16.69
CA GLY A 294 13.28 -3.44 17.73
C GLY A 294 13.88 -4.18 18.91
N ALA A 295 13.28 -5.30 19.34
CA ALA A 295 13.79 -6.15 20.40
C ALA A 295 15.08 -6.88 19.97
N LEU A 296 15.13 -7.38 18.73
CA LEU A 296 16.29 -8.02 18.15
C LEU A 296 17.47 -7.05 18.05
N GLU A 297 17.26 -5.85 17.53
CA GLU A 297 18.28 -4.81 17.42
C GLU A 297 18.89 -4.46 18.78
N LYS A 298 18.04 -4.22 19.80
CA LYS A 298 18.50 -3.93 21.16
C LYS A 298 19.32 -5.08 21.75
N THR A 299 18.94 -6.34 21.50
CA THR A 299 19.64 -7.52 21.98
C THR A 299 21.04 -7.60 21.37
N ILE A 300 21.18 -7.42 20.05
CA ILE A 300 22.47 -7.44 19.37
C ILE A 300 23.34 -6.25 19.80
N GLN A 301 22.78 -5.03 19.82
CA GLN A 301 23.51 -3.82 20.26
C GLN A 301 24.04 -3.94 21.69
N SER A 302 23.31 -4.59 22.59
CA SER A 302 23.76 -4.80 23.96
C SER A 302 25.02 -5.67 24.06
N LYS A 303 25.24 -6.60 23.12
CA LYS A 303 26.45 -7.42 23.00
C LYS A 303 27.61 -6.62 22.45
N VAL A 304 27.38 -5.87 21.36
CA VAL A 304 28.40 -4.99 20.76
C VAL A 304 28.94 -4.03 21.83
N TYR A 305 28.05 -3.42 22.61
CA TYR A 305 28.45 -2.49 23.69
C TYR A 305 29.23 -3.15 24.83
N LYS A 306 28.92 -4.40 25.21
CA LYS A 306 29.65 -5.16 26.19
C LYS A 306 31.03 -5.60 25.70
N ALA A 307 31.16 -5.90 24.42
CA ALA A 307 32.44 -6.29 23.80
C ALA A 307 33.43 -5.12 23.63
N THR A 308 32.94 -3.87 23.64
CA THR A 308 33.76 -2.65 23.51
C THR A 308 34.20 -2.05 24.86
N ARG A 309 33.79 -2.59 25.98
CA ARG A 309 34.23 -2.23 27.35
C ARG A 309 35.21 -3.25 27.91
#